data_3a73f4b4140c88e3f7d2280084ccc75f
#
_entry.id   3a73f4b4140c88e3f7d2280084ccc75f
#
_cell.length_a   1.000
_cell.length_b   1.000
_cell.length_c   1.000
_cell.angle_alpha   90.00
_cell.angle_beta   90.00
_cell.angle_gamma   90.00
#
_symmetry.space_group_name_H-M   'P 1'
#
loop_
_entity.id
_entity.type
_entity.pdbx_description
1 polymer ?
#
loop_
_entity_poly.entity_id
_entity_poly.type
_entity_poly.pdbx_seq_one_letter_code
_entity_poly.pdbx_strand_id
1 'polypeptide(L)'
;MKGVTQTKPHHPSALQSLERAAQLSNDGFTATLVFEYFPLTKIQSVPNDATAFPRAVAPNVLANVAWKHDTPDNLKQGRDAVNELTGILAKGQAELPGIDYTAYGNYSRRFTIDHIGEGQHITADHKAKDPAKDLFGENYPKLQQIKKKYDPEVIFNKWFAITPAA
;
A
#
# COMPACT_ATOMS: atom_id res chain seq x y z
N MET A 1 9.82 0.49 -0.45
CA MET A 1 8.88 0.17 0.63
C MET A 1 7.52 -0.18 0.03
N LYS A 2 6.85 -1.21 0.53
CA LYS A 2 5.52 -1.63 0.09
C LYS A 2 4.80 -2.38 1.22
N GLY A 3 3.48 -2.18 1.36
CA GLY A 3 2.68 -2.82 2.39
C GLY A 3 1.69 -3.84 1.84
N VAL A 4 1.29 -4.75 2.69
CA VAL A 4 0.23 -5.71 2.45
C VAL A 4 -0.63 -5.86 3.71
N THR A 5 -1.94 -5.77 3.54
CA THR A 5 -2.88 -5.96 4.63
C THR A 5 -2.99 -7.45 4.98
N GLN A 6 -2.99 -7.77 6.26
CA GLN A 6 -3.20 -9.13 6.77
C GLN A 6 -4.43 -9.15 7.68
N THR A 7 -5.54 -9.65 7.17
CA THR A 7 -6.78 -9.79 7.96
C THR A 7 -6.62 -10.80 9.09
N LYS A 8 -5.87 -11.88 8.82
CA LYS A 8 -5.47 -12.88 9.82
C LYS A 8 -4.01 -13.26 9.62
N PRO A 9 -3.25 -13.54 10.69
CA PRO A 9 -1.91 -14.09 10.58
C PRO A 9 -1.92 -15.39 9.76
N HIS A 10 -1.05 -15.47 8.75
CA HIS A 10 -0.80 -16.70 7.98
C HIS A 10 0.66 -17.07 8.15
N HIS A 11 0.93 -17.93 9.12
CA HIS A 11 2.30 -18.29 9.54
C HIS A 11 3.18 -18.83 8.41
N PRO A 12 2.69 -19.71 7.51
CA PRO A 12 3.53 -20.22 6.42
C PRO A 12 4.07 -19.10 5.52
N SER A 13 3.22 -18.15 5.07
CA SER A 13 3.66 -17.04 4.23
C SER A 13 4.52 -16.04 4.99
N ALA A 14 4.26 -15.83 6.29
CA ALA A 14 5.11 -15.00 7.13
C ALA A 14 6.54 -15.57 7.23
N LEU A 15 6.66 -16.86 7.53
CA LEU A 15 7.96 -17.55 7.60
C LEU A 15 8.67 -17.51 6.25
N GLN A 16 7.98 -17.89 5.17
CA GLN A 16 8.56 -17.87 3.82
C GLN A 16 9.06 -16.47 3.42
N SER A 17 8.31 -15.41 3.76
CA SER A 17 8.73 -14.05 3.43
C SER A 17 9.92 -13.59 4.28
N LEU A 18 10.03 -14.01 5.55
CA LEU A 18 11.19 -13.74 6.40
C LEU A 18 12.44 -14.46 5.91
N GLU A 19 12.34 -15.73 5.56
CA GLU A 19 13.44 -16.53 4.97
C GLU A 19 13.91 -15.87 3.66
N ARG A 20 12.96 -15.43 2.83
CA ARG A 20 13.29 -14.76 1.58
C ARG A 20 13.94 -13.38 1.80
N ALA A 21 13.49 -12.62 2.78
CA ALA A 21 14.13 -11.34 3.15
C ALA A 21 15.57 -11.55 3.62
N ALA A 22 15.83 -12.61 4.39
CA ALA A 22 17.18 -12.98 4.81
C ALA A 22 18.08 -13.35 3.61
N GLN A 23 17.58 -14.11 2.64
CA GLN A 23 18.31 -14.46 1.41
C GLN A 23 18.62 -13.25 0.53
N LEU A 24 17.72 -12.25 0.49
CA LEU A 24 17.89 -11.01 -0.28
C LEU A 24 18.89 -10.07 0.36
N SER A 25 19.13 -10.20 1.67
CA SER A 25 20.02 -9.32 2.41
C SER A 25 21.49 -9.72 2.24
N ASN A 26 22.36 -8.69 2.04
CA ASN A 26 23.82 -8.83 1.92
C ASN A 26 24.50 -7.55 2.41
N ASP A 27 25.82 -7.39 2.24
CA ASP A 27 26.56 -6.23 2.74
C ASP A 27 26.14 -4.86 2.12
N GLY A 28 25.51 -4.87 0.95
CA GLY A 28 25.05 -3.64 0.26
C GLY A 28 23.54 -3.45 0.19
N PHE A 29 22.77 -4.45 0.63
CA PHE A 29 21.33 -4.51 0.42
C PHE A 29 20.65 -5.17 1.62
N THR A 30 19.67 -4.51 2.24
CA THR A 30 18.97 -5.01 3.42
C THR A 30 17.47 -5.04 3.15
N ALA A 31 16.87 -6.23 3.26
CA ALA A 31 15.43 -6.44 3.20
C ALA A 31 14.88 -6.70 4.61
N THR A 32 13.82 -6.00 4.98
CA THR A 32 13.17 -6.14 6.29
C THR A 32 11.67 -6.23 6.14
N LEU A 33 11.03 -6.91 7.09
CA LEU A 33 9.59 -6.99 7.23
C LEU A 33 9.18 -6.45 8.59
N VAL A 34 8.21 -5.53 8.60
CA VAL A 34 7.62 -4.98 9.82
C VAL A 34 6.18 -5.45 9.89
N PHE A 35 5.85 -6.24 10.90
CA PHE A 35 4.50 -6.73 11.18
C PHE A 35 3.83 -5.76 12.16
N GLU A 36 2.84 -5.00 11.67
CA GLU A 36 2.17 -3.95 12.43
C GLU A 36 0.87 -4.49 13.06
N TYR A 37 1.01 -5.36 14.07
CA TYR A 37 -0.11 -5.88 14.84
C TYR A 37 -0.37 -5.03 16.09
N PHE A 38 -1.38 -4.19 16.03
CA PHE A 38 -1.84 -3.38 17.16
C PHE A 38 -3.38 -3.45 17.28
N PRO A 39 -3.95 -3.14 18.46
CA PRO A 39 -5.39 -3.17 18.65
C PRO A 39 -6.12 -2.17 17.74
N LEU A 40 -7.00 -2.66 16.87
CA LEU A 40 -7.77 -1.83 15.92
C LEU A 40 -9.18 -1.49 16.44
N THR A 41 -9.58 -2.01 17.59
CA THR A 41 -10.96 -1.88 18.14
C THR A 41 -11.43 -0.43 18.18
N LYS A 42 -10.57 0.51 18.60
CA LYS A 42 -10.94 1.93 18.66
C LYS A 42 -11.12 2.54 17.27
N ILE A 43 -10.26 2.18 16.32
CA ILE A 43 -10.36 2.66 14.93
C ILE A 43 -11.65 2.13 14.31
N GLN A 44 -11.94 0.84 14.47
CA GLN A 44 -13.10 0.15 13.92
C GLN A 44 -14.42 0.58 14.58
N SER A 45 -14.38 1.15 15.80
CA SER A 45 -15.58 1.68 16.46
C SER A 45 -16.04 3.05 15.95
N VAL A 46 -15.24 3.72 15.12
CA VAL A 46 -15.59 5.00 14.51
C VAL A 46 -16.38 4.73 13.22
N PRO A 47 -17.49 5.46 12.95
CA PRO A 47 -18.23 5.30 11.69
C PRO A 47 -17.34 5.48 10.46
N ASN A 48 -17.57 4.66 9.43
CA ASN A 48 -16.73 4.65 8.23
C ASN A 48 -16.70 6.01 7.50
N ASP A 49 -17.79 6.74 7.56
CA ASP A 49 -17.97 8.05 6.91
C ASP A 49 -17.49 9.24 7.76
N ALA A 50 -16.99 9.02 8.96
CA ALA A 50 -16.51 10.08 9.86
C ALA A 50 -15.25 10.79 9.31
N THR A 51 -14.42 10.09 8.53
CA THR A 51 -13.20 10.63 7.91
C THR A 51 -13.00 10.02 6.53
N ALA A 52 -12.04 10.55 5.77
CA ALA A 52 -11.65 9.97 4.49
C ALA A 52 -11.09 8.53 4.64
N PHE A 53 -10.41 8.26 5.74
CA PHE A 53 -9.77 6.97 5.99
C PHE A 53 -10.82 5.88 6.27
N PRO A 54 -10.83 4.76 5.51
CA PRO A 54 -11.73 3.64 5.75
C PRO A 54 -11.48 3.03 7.14
N ARG A 55 -12.56 2.73 7.86
CA ARG A 55 -12.48 2.19 9.24
C ARG A 55 -12.50 0.66 9.30
N ALA A 56 -12.89 0.01 8.22
CA ALA A 56 -12.75 -1.44 8.05
C ALA A 56 -11.28 -1.78 7.72
N VAL A 57 -10.40 -1.60 8.70
CA VAL A 57 -8.96 -1.80 8.56
C VAL A 57 -8.52 -3.10 9.19
N ALA A 58 -7.44 -3.67 8.65
CA ALA A 58 -6.74 -4.82 9.20
C ALA A 58 -5.26 -4.50 9.41
N PRO A 59 -4.54 -5.28 10.23
CA PRO A 59 -3.11 -5.14 10.41
C PRO A 59 -2.34 -5.14 9.09
N ASN A 60 -1.19 -4.49 9.05
CA ASN A 60 -0.32 -4.44 7.89
C ASN A 60 1.00 -5.18 8.12
N VAL A 61 1.58 -5.64 7.03
CA VAL A 61 2.99 -5.99 6.97
C VAL A 61 3.66 -5.09 5.96
N LEU A 62 4.73 -4.44 6.38
CA LEU A 62 5.52 -3.55 5.55
C LEU A 62 6.80 -4.26 5.13
N ALA A 63 7.00 -4.44 3.82
CA ALA A 63 8.28 -4.81 3.26
C ALA A 63 9.09 -3.55 2.96
N ASN A 64 10.26 -3.47 3.54
CA ASN A 64 11.19 -2.36 3.34
C ASN A 64 12.52 -2.88 2.85
N VAL A 65 13.14 -2.16 1.91
CA VAL A 65 14.45 -2.47 1.37
C VAL A 65 15.30 -1.21 1.34
N ALA A 66 16.52 -1.32 1.80
CA ALA A 66 17.50 -0.26 1.79
C ALA A 66 18.79 -0.75 1.11
N TRP A 67 19.52 0.15 0.46
CA TRP A 67 20.81 -0.13 -0.18
C TRP A 67 21.79 1.02 -0.01
N LYS A 68 23.09 0.72 -0.10
CA LYS A 68 24.17 1.70 0.14
C LYS A 68 24.39 2.69 -1.01
N HIS A 69 24.21 2.25 -2.25
CA HIS A 69 24.53 3.05 -3.45
C HIS A 69 23.29 3.22 -4.31
N ASP A 70 22.92 4.45 -4.59
CA ASP A 70 21.75 4.76 -5.42
C ASP A 70 22.14 4.60 -6.90
N THR A 71 21.76 3.45 -7.46
CA THR A 71 21.93 3.11 -8.88
C THR A 71 20.60 2.62 -9.45
N PRO A 72 20.39 2.75 -10.78
CA PRO A 72 19.18 2.22 -11.43
C PRO A 72 18.98 0.72 -11.17
N ASP A 73 20.06 -0.06 -11.12
CA ASP A 73 20.00 -1.50 -10.87
C ASP A 73 19.58 -1.81 -9.44
N ASN A 74 20.13 -1.11 -8.45
CA ASN A 74 19.74 -1.27 -7.05
C ASN A 74 18.29 -0.82 -6.82
N LEU A 75 17.84 0.24 -7.47
CA LEU A 75 16.45 0.68 -7.43
C LEU A 75 15.53 -0.39 -8.03
N LYS A 76 15.88 -0.97 -9.17
CA LYS A 76 15.13 -2.07 -9.79
C LYS A 76 15.09 -3.28 -8.87
N GLN A 77 16.24 -3.71 -8.35
CA GLN A 77 16.35 -4.84 -7.41
C GLN A 77 15.50 -4.61 -6.15
N GLY A 78 15.53 -3.40 -5.59
CA GLY A 78 14.71 -3.02 -4.44
C GLY A 78 13.21 -3.10 -4.71
N ARG A 79 12.76 -2.68 -5.89
CA ARG A 79 11.36 -2.81 -6.32
C ARG A 79 10.94 -4.26 -6.48
N ASP A 80 11.76 -5.05 -7.14
CA ASP A 80 11.50 -6.47 -7.36
C ASP A 80 11.42 -7.21 -6.02
N ALA A 81 12.34 -6.93 -5.09
CA ALA A 81 12.35 -7.50 -3.76
C ALA A 81 11.10 -7.18 -2.93
N VAL A 82 10.68 -5.91 -2.87
CA VAL A 82 9.45 -5.58 -2.12
C VAL A 82 8.19 -6.16 -2.78
N ASN A 83 8.17 -6.28 -4.10
CA ASN A 83 7.06 -6.92 -4.81
C ASN A 83 7.01 -8.42 -4.55
N GLU A 84 8.15 -9.09 -4.54
CA GLU A 84 8.27 -10.52 -4.21
C GLU A 84 7.81 -10.79 -2.78
N LEU A 85 8.37 -10.08 -1.79
CA LEU A 85 8.04 -10.25 -0.38
C LEU A 85 6.55 -10.02 -0.08
N THR A 86 6.00 -8.92 -0.61
CA THR A 86 4.56 -8.64 -0.45
C THR A 86 3.69 -9.60 -1.24
N GLY A 87 4.18 -10.14 -2.36
CA GLY A 87 3.51 -11.17 -3.15
C GLY A 87 3.34 -12.50 -2.40
N ILE A 88 4.38 -12.94 -1.67
CA ILE A 88 4.33 -14.13 -0.82
C ILE A 88 3.24 -13.96 0.26
N LEU A 89 3.25 -12.82 0.96
CA LEU A 89 2.27 -12.52 2.00
C LEU A 89 0.83 -12.42 1.46
N ALA A 90 0.67 -11.80 0.29
CA ALA A 90 -0.63 -11.66 -0.36
C ALA A 90 -1.23 -13.00 -0.80
N LYS A 91 -0.40 -13.91 -1.30
CA LYS A 91 -0.83 -15.29 -1.64
C LYS A 91 -1.33 -16.01 -0.40
N GLY A 92 -0.60 -15.94 0.71
CA GLY A 92 -1.04 -16.54 1.96
C GLY A 92 -2.37 -15.98 2.47
N GLN A 93 -2.65 -14.69 2.28
CA GLN A 93 -3.97 -14.13 2.62
C GLN A 93 -5.07 -14.66 1.69
N ALA A 94 -4.79 -14.83 0.42
CA ALA A 94 -5.78 -15.35 -0.56
C ALA A 94 -6.17 -16.82 -0.30
N GLU A 95 -5.35 -17.59 0.42
CA GLU A 95 -5.66 -18.96 0.83
C GLU A 95 -6.63 -19.04 2.02
N LEU A 96 -6.84 -17.91 2.73
CA LEU A 96 -7.73 -17.87 3.87
C LEU A 96 -9.18 -17.61 3.45
N PRO A 97 -10.15 -18.41 3.93
CA PRO A 97 -11.54 -18.27 3.52
C PRO A 97 -12.16 -16.96 4.02
N GLY A 98 -12.98 -16.31 3.17
CA GLY A 98 -13.78 -15.14 3.54
C GLY A 98 -12.98 -13.85 3.75
N ILE A 99 -11.77 -13.76 3.18
CA ILE A 99 -10.93 -12.57 3.27
C ILE A 99 -11.16 -11.69 2.04
N ASP A 100 -11.75 -10.52 2.28
CA ASP A 100 -11.75 -9.43 1.32
C ASP A 100 -10.44 -8.62 1.45
N TYR A 101 -9.79 -8.38 0.33
CA TYR A 101 -8.45 -7.86 0.28
C TYR A 101 -8.47 -6.33 0.10
N THR A 102 -8.33 -5.59 1.19
CA THR A 102 -8.18 -4.13 1.15
C THR A 102 -6.71 -3.70 1.28
N ALA A 103 -6.32 -2.68 0.54
CA ALA A 103 -4.97 -2.13 0.61
C ALA A 103 -4.95 -0.87 1.47
N TYR A 104 -3.94 -0.73 2.34
CA TYR A 104 -3.67 0.53 3.05
C TYR A 104 -2.98 1.52 2.12
N GLY A 105 -3.53 2.72 1.97
CA GLY A 105 -3.11 3.67 0.94
C GLY A 105 -1.66 4.12 1.02
N ASN A 106 -1.10 4.28 2.21
CA ASN A 106 0.30 4.70 2.37
C ASN A 106 1.30 3.61 1.94
N TYR A 107 0.85 2.35 1.93
CA TYR A 107 1.67 1.19 1.56
C TYR A 107 1.01 0.37 0.44
N SER A 108 0.21 1.01 -0.41
CA SER A 108 -0.62 0.30 -1.39
C SER A 108 0.19 -0.54 -2.36
N ARG A 109 -0.24 -1.78 -2.55
CA ARG A 109 0.30 -2.72 -3.52
C ARG A 109 0.13 -2.27 -4.98
N ARG A 110 -0.80 -1.36 -5.25
CA ARG A 110 -1.17 -0.93 -6.59
C ARG A 110 -0.31 0.22 -7.13
N PHE A 111 0.59 0.77 -6.29
CA PHE A 111 1.39 1.92 -6.68
C PHE A 111 2.87 1.57 -6.69
N THR A 112 3.46 1.65 -7.85
CA THR A 112 4.90 1.74 -8.03
C THR A 112 5.28 3.22 -8.04
N ILE A 113 6.18 3.63 -7.16
CA ILE A 113 6.81 4.94 -7.25
C ILE A 113 7.88 4.81 -8.33
N ASP A 114 7.59 5.30 -9.51
CA ASP A 114 8.57 5.41 -10.58
C ASP A 114 9.33 6.72 -10.42
N HIS A 115 10.53 6.61 -9.89
CA HIS A 115 11.55 7.64 -9.71
C HIS A 115 11.27 8.76 -8.70
N ILE A 116 12.19 8.88 -7.73
CA ILE A 116 12.46 10.09 -6.97
C ILE A 116 13.41 10.95 -7.84
N GLY A 117 12.85 11.65 -8.79
CA GLY A 117 13.49 12.65 -9.63
C GLY A 117 12.45 13.71 -9.99
N GLU A 118 12.86 14.87 -10.48
CA GLU A 118 11.97 15.92 -10.95
C GLU A 118 10.89 15.32 -11.86
N GLY A 119 9.63 15.27 -11.44
CA GLY A 119 8.53 14.69 -12.21
C GLY A 119 7.96 13.38 -11.67
N GLN A 120 8.01 13.14 -10.35
CA GLN A 120 7.43 11.93 -9.73
C GLN A 120 5.98 11.72 -10.13
N HIS A 121 5.74 10.68 -10.93
CA HIS A 121 4.42 10.15 -11.19
C HIS A 121 4.24 8.84 -10.40
N ILE A 122 3.22 8.80 -9.54
CA ILE A 122 2.71 7.55 -9.02
C ILE A 122 1.91 6.92 -10.15
N THR A 123 2.46 5.87 -10.76
CA THR A 123 1.70 5.09 -11.72
C THR A 123 0.90 4.05 -10.98
N ALA A 124 -0.42 4.17 -11.04
CA ALA A 124 -1.31 3.07 -10.70
C ALA A 124 -1.03 1.88 -11.63
N ASP A 125 -1.07 0.66 -11.10
CA ASP A 125 -1.12 -0.52 -11.96
C ASP A 125 -2.24 -0.31 -12.98
N HIS A 126 -1.94 -0.42 -14.26
CA HIS A 126 -2.75 0.03 -15.42
C HIS A 126 -4.19 -0.50 -15.49
N LYS A 127 -4.67 -1.25 -14.48
CA LYS A 127 -6.00 -1.82 -14.40
C LYS A 127 -7.01 -1.03 -13.55
N ALA A 128 -6.58 -0.10 -12.69
CA ALA A 128 -7.50 0.68 -11.88
C ALA A 128 -7.85 1.99 -12.62
N LYS A 129 -9.10 2.14 -13.01
CA LYS A 129 -9.61 3.36 -13.66
C LYS A 129 -9.51 4.61 -12.78
N ASP A 130 -9.57 4.45 -11.46
CA ASP A 130 -9.49 5.52 -10.46
C ASP A 130 -8.91 4.96 -9.14
N PRO A 131 -7.61 5.12 -8.92
CA PRO A 131 -6.95 4.58 -7.72
C PRO A 131 -7.44 5.24 -6.42
N ALA A 132 -7.91 6.48 -6.47
CA ALA A 132 -8.47 7.15 -5.30
C ALA A 132 -9.81 6.53 -4.90
N LYS A 133 -10.63 6.12 -5.89
CA LYS A 133 -11.89 5.42 -5.63
C LYS A 133 -11.66 4.08 -4.92
N ASP A 134 -10.68 3.32 -5.36
CA ASP A 134 -10.35 2.05 -4.73
C ASP A 134 -9.79 2.23 -3.30
N LEU A 135 -9.02 3.31 -3.07
CA LEU A 135 -8.45 3.62 -1.77
C LEU A 135 -9.50 4.09 -0.77
N PHE A 136 -10.36 5.02 -1.17
CA PHE A 136 -11.33 5.65 -0.28
C PHE A 136 -12.69 4.93 -0.24
N GLY A 137 -12.92 3.97 -1.16
CA GLY A 137 -14.12 3.12 -1.17
C GLY A 137 -15.42 3.93 -1.12
N GLU A 138 -16.29 3.58 -0.17
CA GLU A 138 -17.58 4.25 0.05
C GLU A 138 -17.47 5.73 0.41
N ASN A 139 -16.33 6.19 0.91
CA ASN A 139 -16.11 7.59 1.25
C ASN A 139 -15.78 8.46 0.02
N TYR A 140 -15.45 7.85 -1.12
CA TYR A 140 -15.02 8.57 -2.32
C TYR A 140 -16.03 9.60 -2.84
N PRO A 141 -17.34 9.32 -2.97
CA PRO A 141 -18.32 10.30 -3.44
C PRO A 141 -18.39 11.57 -2.57
N LYS A 142 -18.30 11.42 -1.24
CA LYS A 142 -18.25 12.55 -0.31
C LYS A 142 -16.98 13.38 -0.49
N LEU A 143 -15.85 12.72 -0.72
CA LEU A 143 -14.57 13.39 -0.99
C LEU A 143 -14.57 14.11 -2.32
N GLN A 144 -15.27 13.61 -3.35
CA GLN A 144 -15.45 14.31 -4.62
C GLN A 144 -16.22 15.64 -4.47
N GLN A 145 -17.27 15.66 -3.63
CA GLN A 145 -18.01 16.88 -3.33
C GLN A 145 -17.16 17.89 -2.57
N ILE A 146 -16.38 17.42 -1.58
CA ILE A 146 -15.43 18.27 -0.86
C ILE A 146 -14.39 18.84 -1.83
N LYS A 147 -13.85 18.01 -2.72
CA LYS A 147 -12.90 18.41 -3.75
C LYS A 147 -13.48 19.48 -4.68
N LYS A 148 -14.71 19.30 -5.16
CA LYS A 148 -15.41 20.29 -5.99
C LYS A 148 -15.55 21.65 -5.28
N LYS A 149 -15.83 21.62 -3.97
CA LYS A 149 -16.03 22.85 -3.19
C LYS A 149 -14.73 23.60 -2.90
N TYR A 150 -13.64 22.90 -2.58
CA TYR A 150 -12.43 23.51 -2.05
C TYR A 150 -11.24 23.51 -3.02
N ASP A 151 -11.26 22.65 -4.02
CA ASP A 151 -10.20 22.55 -5.03
C ASP A 151 -10.76 22.09 -6.39
N PRO A 152 -11.70 22.89 -6.98
CA PRO A 152 -12.34 22.54 -8.26
C PRO A 152 -11.35 22.46 -9.43
N GLU A 153 -10.26 23.24 -9.36
CA GLU A 153 -9.21 23.28 -10.39
C GLU A 153 -8.16 22.18 -10.22
N VAL A 154 -8.32 21.32 -9.22
CA VAL A 154 -7.43 20.17 -8.93
C VAL A 154 -5.96 20.59 -8.79
N ILE A 155 -5.70 21.68 -8.06
CA ILE A 155 -4.35 22.15 -7.74
C ILE A 155 -3.61 21.08 -6.93
N PHE A 156 -4.28 20.47 -5.94
CA PHE A 156 -3.77 19.34 -5.17
C PHE A 156 -4.03 18.02 -5.89
N ASN A 157 -3.17 17.67 -6.84
CA ASN A 157 -3.32 16.53 -7.76
C ASN A 157 -2.25 15.43 -7.58
N LYS A 158 -1.48 15.48 -6.51
CA LYS A 158 -0.45 14.49 -6.21
C LYS A 158 -1.05 13.31 -5.43
N TRP A 159 -0.31 12.20 -5.44
CA TRP A 159 -0.66 10.99 -4.72
C TRP A 159 -1.95 10.35 -5.28
N PHE A 160 -2.97 10.22 -4.48
CA PHE A 160 -4.30 9.71 -4.90
C PHE A 160 -5.22 10.90 -5.22
N ALA A 161 -5.04 11.52 -6.37
CA ALA A 161 -5.82 12.68 -6.76
C ALA A 161 -7.32 12.33 -6.82
N ILE A 162 -8.14 13.07 -6.07
CA ILE A 162 -9.59 12.91 -6.08
C ILE A 162 -10.14 13.76 -7.23
N THR A 163 -10.94 13.16 -8.10
CA THR A 163 -11.66 13.86 -9.15
C THR A 163 -12.84 14.63 -8.53
N PRO A 164 -13.02 15.94 -8.79
CA PRO A 164 -14.19 16.68 -8.33
C PRO A 164 -15.49 16.01 -8.79
N ALA A 165 -16.54 16.15 -7.97
CA ALA A 165 -17.87 15.71 -8.40
C ALA A 165 -18.32 16.48 -9.65
N ALA A 166 -19.13 15.86 -10.48
CA ALA A 166 -19.74 16.49 -11.66
C ALA A 166 -20.60 17.72 -11.30
#